data_28c2c506d24f720e31bcc441f86376e1
#
_entry.id   28c2c506d24f720e31bcc441f86376e1
#
_cell.length_a   1.000
_cell.length_b   1.000
_cell.length_c   1.000
_cell.angle_alpha   90.00
_cell.angle_beta   90.00
_cell.angle_gamma   90.00
#
_symmetry.space_group_name_H-M   'P 1'
#
loop_
_entity.id
_entity.type
_entity.pdbx_description
1 polymer ?
#
loop_
_entity_poly.entity_id
_entity_poly.type
_entity_poly.pdbx_seq_one_letter_code
_entity_poly.pdbx_strand_id
1 'polypeptide(L)'
;MTPTTLNKKLRNKEIKIWTSPDYYLSKGILGFNEYLASLPEKDETVIEDYEWKQYPNLLVCLDNGHASTTPGKRSSYLCSGVLPKLELYEYEFNRKVTAKLKEKLEKSGVTVFMVCPEVNRDISLTTRYKRANSFAEEHSELKPLLISVHANAYGNGDNWNSARGWCAYTTKGQNNSDKLAECLYDSAEEIFIPKGMKIRKQLDDGDRDYEENFTIIWGANMPAVLTENFFYTNIEDCKYIMSDEGVEDIAEMHYRAILKFADTHYKM
;
A
#
# COMPACT_ATOMS: atom_id res chain seq x y z
N MET A 1 1.52 -31.22 7.33
CA MET A 1 2.33 -30.70 6.21
C MET A 1 3.65 -31.47 6.23
N THR A 2 4.12 -32.00 5.10
CA THR A 2 5.41 -32.71 5.06
C THR A 2 6.57 -31.73 5.17
N PRO A 3 7.74 -32.14 5.70
CA PRO A 3 8.93 -31.28 5.72
C PRO A 3 9.28 -30.68 4.35
N THR A 4 9.09 -31.45 3.28
CA THR A 4 9.34 -30.99 1.90
C THR A 4 8.38 -29.87 1.47
N THR A 5 7.09 -29.95 1.84
CA THR A 5 6.10 -28.94 1.52
C THR A 5 6.36 -27.65 2.30
N LEU A 6 6.70 -27.77 3.59
CA LEU A 6 7.06 -26.62 4.43
C LEU A 6 8.33 -25.94 3.90
N ASN A 7 9.33 -26.73 3.50
CA ASN A 7 10.59 -26.26 2.95
C ASN A 7 10.36 -25.45 1.66
N LYS A 8 9.51 -25.95 0.74
CA LYS A 8 9.14 -25.25 -0.48
C LYS A 8 8.46 -23.91 -0.16
N LYS A 9 7.52 -23.90 0.78
CA LYS A 9 6.79 -22.69 1.18
C LYS A 9 7.68 -21.65 1.87
N LEU A 10 8.63 -22.10 2.70
CA LEU A 10 9.60 -21.20 3.33
C LEU A 10 10.58 -20.61 2.30
N ARG A 11 11.06 -21.40 1.32
CA ARG A 11 11.93 -20.90 0.24
C ARG A 11 11.21 -19.86 -0.62
N ASN A 12 9.92 -20.05 -0.89
CA ASN A 12 9.12 -19.13 -1.67
C ASN A 12 8.59 -17.94 -0.84
N LYS A 13 9.00 -17.83 0.45
CA LYS A 13 8.44 -16.84 1.41
C LYS A 13 6.91 -16.91 1.56
N GLU A 14 6.31 -18.07 1.24
CA GLU A 14 4.86 -18.29 1.35
C GLU A 14 4.38 -18.51 2.78
N ILE A 15 5.31 -18.80 3.72
CA ILE A 15 5.03 -18.90 5.15
C ILE A 15 6.04 -18.04 5.89
N LYS A 16 5.56 -17.05 6.63
CA LYS A 16 6.38 -16.34 7.60
C LYS A 16 6.45 -17.14 8.90
N ILE A 17 7.64 -17.30 9.47
CA ILE A 17 7.86 -17.97 10.74
C ILE A 17 7.54 -16.96 11.86
N TRP A 18 6.25 -16.82 12.19
CA TRP A 18 5.79 -15.94 13.30
C TRP A 18 5.49 -16.70 14.58
N THR A 19 5.66 -18.05 14.57
CA THR A 19 5.31 -18.91 15.67
C THR A 19 6.55 -19.43 16.36
N SER A 20 6.45 -19.60 17.69
CA SER A 20 7.54 -20.17 18.48
C SER A 20 7.93 -21.56 17.97
N PRO A 21 9.18 -22.02 18.23
CA PRO A 21 9.61 -23.38 17.94
C PRO A 21 8.62 -24.46 18.43
N ASP A 22 7.93 -24.22 19.54
CA ASP A 22 6.94 -25.13 20.14
C ASP A 22 5.73 -25.38 19.24
N TYR A 23 5.35 -24.44 18.38
CA TYR A 23 4.27 -24.66 17.42
C TYR A 23 4.62 -25.76 16.41
N TYR A 24 5.85 -25.80 15.93
CA TYR A 24 6.30 -26.80 14.97
C TYR A 24 6.47 -28.17 15.61
N LEU A 25 6.94 -28.21 16.86
CA LEU A 25 7.02 -29.43 17.68
C LEU A 25 5.62 -30.04 17.93
N SER A 26 4.62 -29.19 18.26
CA SER A 26 3.23 -29.63 18.45
C SER A 26 2.57 -30.19 17.19
N LYS A 27 3.14 -29.92 16.00
CA LYS A 27 2.67 -30.43 14.70
C LYS A 27 3.47 -31.64 14.21
N GLY A 28 4.33 -32.23 15.04
CA GLY A 28 5.14 -33.39 14.69
C GLY A 28 6.23 -33.10 13.65
N ILE A 29 6.65 -31.86 13.53
CA ILE A 29 7.80 -31.47 12.72
C ILE A 29 9.01 -31.59 13.66
N LEU A 30 10.02 -32.39 13.28
CA LEU A 30 11.31 -32.56 13.99
C LEU A 30 11.88 -31.16 14.36
N GLY A 31 12.60 -31.09 15.47
CA GLY A 31 13.01 -29.87 16.14
C GLY A 31 13.37 -28.76 15.19
N PHE A 32 12.87 -27.57 15.45
CA PHE A 32 13.02 -26.38 14.57
C PHE A 32 14.49 -26.12 14.21
N ASN A 33 15.41 -26.34 15.15
CA ASN A 33 16.86 -26.17 14.91
C ASN A 33 17.43 -27.27 13.99
N GLU A 34 16.97 -28.52 14.11
CA GLU A 34 17.33 -29.62 13.22
C GLU A 34 16.76 -29.41 11.82
N TYR A 35 15.55 -28.84 11.77
CA TYR A 35 14.96 -28.45 10.51
C TYR A 35 15.72 -27.31 9.82
N LEU A 36 16.13 -26.27 10.55
CA LEU A 36 16.95 -25.18 10.00
C LEU A 36 18.31 -25.70 9.53
N ALA A 37 18.94 -26.62 10.29
CA ALA A 37 20.22 -27.25 9.91
C ALA A 37 20.09 -28.17 8.69
N SER A 38 18.89 -28.70 8.41
CA SER A 38 18.61 -29.52 7.23
C SER A 38 18.32 -28.72 5.95
N LEU A 39 18.17 -27.40 6.07
CA LEU A 39 18.06 -26.54 4.91
C LEU A 39 19.43 -26.45 4.23
N PRO A 40 19.54 -26.62 2.90
CA PRO A 40 20.80 -26.37 2.22
C PRO A 40 21.26 -24.96 2.54
N GLU A 41 22.57 -24.81 2.79
CA GLU A 41 23.18 -23.49 2.91
C GLU A 41 22.67 -22.61 1.77
N LYS A 42 22.24 -21.39 2.10
CA LYS A 42 21.93 -20.41 1.08
C LYS A 42 23.16 -20.30 0.20
N ASP A 43 23.00 -20.62 -1.08
CA ASP A 43 23.96 -20.21 -2.08
C ASP A 43 23.90 -18.66 -2.12
N GLU A 44 24.80 -18.02 -1.37
CA GLU A 44 24.89 -16.56 -1.28
C GLU A 44 25.38 -15.93 -2.60
N THR A 45 25.61 -16.78 -3.62
CA THR A 45 26.25 -16.37 -4.87
C THR A 45 25.27 -15.93 -5.97
N VAL A 46 23.97 -15.87 -5.74
CA VAL A 46 23.04 -15.25 -6.67
C VAL A 46 22.29 -14.10 -5.97
N ILE A 47 23.02 -13.09 -5.56
CA ILE A 47 22.50 -11.75 -5.69
C ILE A 47 22.69 -11.44 -7.18
N GLU A 48 21.69 -11.75 -8.00
CA GLU A 48 21.57 -11.03 -9.25
C GLU A 48 21.61 -9.55 -8.83
N ASP A 49 22.64 -8.84 -9.28
CA ASP A 49 22.65 -7.38 -9.27
C ASP A 49 21.46 -6.93 -10.13
N TYR A 50 20.27 -6.94 -9.53
CA TYR A 50 19.08 -6.38 -10.15
C TYR A 50 19.32 -4.87 -10.12
N GLU A 51 19.89 -4.33 -11.19
CA GLU A 51 20.01 -2.90 -11.37
C GLU A 51 18.61 -2.32 -11.46
N TRP A 52 18.16 -1.78 -10.34
CA TRP A 52 16.91 -1.04 -10.28
C TRP A 52 17.01 0.14 -11.25
N LYS A 53 16.11 0.21 -12.22
CA LYS A 53 16.05 1.40 -13.07
C LYS A 53 15.95 2.63 -12.18
N GLN A 54 16.80 3.62 -12.43
CA GLN A 54 16.95 4.79 -11.58
C GLN A 54 16.10 5.95 -12.10
N TYR A 55 15.43 6.65 -11.17
CA TYR A 55 14.57 7.79 -11.45
C TYR A 55 14.99 9.02 -10.62
N PRO A 56 16.21 9.53 -10.80
CA PRO A 56 16.76 10.60 -9.95
C PRO A 56 16.04 11.94 -10.08
N ASN A 57 15.27 12.12 -11.14
CA ASN A 57 14.51 13.35 -11.38
C ASN A 57 13.03 13.25 -10.95
N LEU A 58 12.62 12.14 -10.32
CA LEU A 58 11.26 11.94 -9.83
C LEU A 58 11.14 12.34 -8.37
N LEU A 59 10.10 13.12 -8.04
CA LEU A 59 9.68 13.44 -6.68
C LEU A 59 8.31 12.82 -6.40
N VAL A 60 8.20 12.05 -5.35
CA VAL A 60 6.93 11.49 -4.89
C VAL A 60 6.60 12.02 -3.51
N CYS A 61 5.53 12.81 -3.42
CA CYS A 61 4.94 13.26 -2.16
C CYS A 61 3.96 12.18 -1.68
N LEU A 62 4.23 11.56 -0.52
CA LEU A 62 3.38 10.54 0.08
C LEU A 62 2.61 11.12 1.26
N ASP A 63 1.29 11.21 1.13
CA ASP A 63 0.39 11.52 2.23
C ASP A 63 -0.19 10.23 2.80
N ASN A 64 0.10 9.95 4.05
CA ASN A 64 -0.36 8.79 4.80
C ASN A 64 -1.57 9.16 5.67
N GLY A 65 -2.74 9.25 5.09
CA GLY A 65 -3.98 9.71 5.70
C GLY A 65 -4.15 9.47 7.21
N HIS A 66 -4.81 10.41 7.86
CA HIS A 66 -5.14 10.37 9.29
C HIS A 66 -3.96 10.35 10.28
N ALA A 67 -4.29 10.40 11.56
CA ALA A 67 -3.38 10.25 12.69
C ALA A 67 -4.04 9.40 13.79
N SER A 68 -3.29 9.02 14.82
CA SER A 68 -3.82 8.24 15.96
C SER A 68 -4.96 8.96 16.71
N THR A 69 -5.05 10.26 16.54
CA THR A 69 -6.08 11.12 17.14
C THR A 69 -7.31 11.33 16.26
N THR A 70 -7.34 10.82 15.01
CA THR A 70 -8.50 10.93 14.13
C THR A 70 -9.60 9.96 14.58
N PRO A 71 -10.76 10.43 15.05
CA PRO A 71 -11.78 9.55 15.62
C PRO A 71 -12.47 8.72 14.54
N GLY A 72 -12.91 7.49 14.89
CA GLY A 72 -13.77 6.64 14.07
C GLY A 72 -13.10 5.96 12.88
N LYS A 73 -11.80 6.17 12.65
CA LYS A 73 -11.06 5.61 11.51
C LYS A 73 -10.47 4.23 11.85
N ARG A 74 -11.36 3.25 12.07
CA ARG A 74 -11.02 1.90 12.51
C ARG A 74 -12.08 0.88 12.08
N SER A 75 -11.68 -0.39 12.00
CA SER A 75 -12.59 -1.50 11.70
C SER A 75 -13.43 -1.87 12.93
N SER A 76 -14.47 -2.67 12.67
CA SER A 76 -15.08 -3.49 13.71
C SER A 76 -14.08 -4.55 14.23
N TYR A 77 -14.30 -5.06 15.43
CA TYR A 77 -13.45 -6.11 15.99
C TYR A 77 -13.51 -7.40 15.18
N LEU A 78 -12.36 -7.90 14.76
CA LEU A 78 -12.23 -9.27 14.23
C LEU A 78 -12.27 -10.24 15.43
N CYS A 79 -13.45 -10.71 15.76
CA CYS A 79 -13.62 -11.79 16.74
C CYS A 79 -13.40 -13.14 16.04
N SER A 80 -12.20 -13.73 16.18
CA SER A 80 -12.11 -15.18 16.17
C SER A 80 -12.11 -15.62 17.64
N GLY A 81 -12.92 -16.59 18.01
CA GLY A 81 -13.08 -17.01 19.42
C GLY A 81 -11.81 -17.54 20.11
N VAL A 82 -10.64 -17.36 19.54
CA VAL A 82 -9.33 -17.88 19.97
C VAL A 82 -8.24 -16.80 20.02
N LEU A 83 -8.42 -15.62 19.43
CA LEU A 83 -7.40 -14.57 19.38
C LEU A 83 -7.88 -13.30 20.08
N PRO A 84 -6.94 -12.48 20.64
CA PRO A 84 -7.30 -11.18 21.15
C PRO A 84 -8.05 -10.39 20.08
N LYS A 85 -8.95 -9.51 20.52
CA LYS A 85 -9.68 -8.61 19.62
C LYS A 85 -8.69 -7.84 18.75
N LEU A 86 -8.67 -8.15 17.45
CA LEU A 86 -7.87 -7.41 16.47
C LEU A 86 -8.74 -6.35 15.82
N GLU A 87 -8.23 -5.15 15.76
CA GLU A 87 -8.86 -3.99 15.17
C GLU A 87 -7.86 -3.31 14.24
N LEU A 88 -8.27 -2.98 13.03
CA LEU A 88 -7.47 -2.18 12.13
C LEU A 88 -7.67 -0.70 12.47
N TYR A 89 -6.59 0.03 12.62
CA TYR A 89 -6.57 1.49 12.62
C TYR A 89 -6.06 2.00 11.27
N GLU A 90 -6.87 2.81 10.59
CA GLU A 90 -6.57 3.28 9.24
C GLU A 90 -5.22 4.03 9.19
N TYR A 91 -4.93 4.88 10.18
CA TYR A 91 -3.68 5.62 10.24
C TYR A 91 -2.43 4.72 10.32
N GLU A 92 -2.52 3.56 11.00
CA GLU A 92 -1.42 2.59 11.09
C GLU A 92 -1.22 1.87 9.77
N PHE A 93 -2.32 1.45 9.15
CA PHE A 93 -2.29 0.80 7.85
C PHE A 93 -1.67 1.72 6.80
N ASN A 94 -2.16 2.96 6.68
CA ASN A 94 -1.65 3.93 5.71
C ASN A 94 -0.14 4.15 5.88
N ARG A 95 0.36 4.23 7.11
CA ARG A 95 1.80 4.37 7.40
C ARG A 95 2.61 3.13 7.06
N LYS A 96 2.08 1.93 7.27
CA LYS A 96 2.75 0.68 6.86
C LYS A 96 2.92 0.62 5.35
N VAL A 97 1.87 0.95 4.60
CA VAL A 97 1.92 0.97 3.13
C VAL A 97 2.91 2.02 2.64
N THR A 98 2.80 3.26 3.11
CA THR A 98 3.68 4.35 2.66
C THR A 98 5.14 4.15 3.05
N ALA A 99 5.43 3.52 4.19
CA ALA A 99 6.79 3.18 4.59
C ALA A 99 7.43 2.15 3.62
N LYS A 100 6.69 1.11 3.26
CA LYS A 100 7.16 0.12 2.26
C LYS A 100 7.31 0.72 0.86
N LEU A 101 6.35 1.55 0.45
CA LEU A 101 6.40 2.24 -0.82
C LEU A 101 7.61 3.19 -0.88
N LYS A 102 7.85 3.97 0.18
CA LYS A 102 9.03 4.82 0.30
C LYS A 102 10.32 4.03 0.11
N GLU A 103 10.48 2.89 0.82
CA GLU A 103 11.66 2.03 0.70
C GLU A 103 11.89 1.57 -0.75
N LYS A 104 10.83 1.15 -1.44
CA LYS A 104 10.90 0.71 -2.85
C LYS A 104 11.30 1.86 -3.78
N LEU A 105 10.68 3.01 -3.62
CA LEU A 105 10.95 4.20 -4.45
C LEU A 105 12.39 4.71 -4.26
N GLU A 106 12.87 4.79 -3.02
CA GLU A 106 14.23 5.24 -2.71
C GLU A 106 15.30 4.29 -3.28
N LYS A 107 15.06 2.97 -3.33
CA LYS A 107 15.93 2.01 -4.03
C LYS A 107 16.03 2.28 -5.53
N SER A 108 15.01 2.88 -6.12
CA SER A 108 15.01 3.33 -7.52
C SER A 108 15.48 4.78 -7.69
N GLY A 109 16.15 5.36 -6.72
CA GLY A 109 16.71 6.71 -6.79
C GLY A 109 15.66 7.83 -6.77
N VAL A 110 14.40 7.53 -6.44
CA VAL A 110 13.31 8.50 -6.35
C VAL A 110 13.46 9.34 -5.07
N THR A 111 13.30 10.65 -5.19
CA THR A 111 13.17 11.52 -4.01
C THR A 111 11.76 11.36 -3.42
N VAL A 112 11.67 10.99 -2.14
CA VAL A 112 10.38 10.79 -1.46
C VAL A 112 10.22 11.80 -0.34
N PHE A 113 9.12 12.55 -0.39
CA PHE A 113 8.70 13.48 0.66
C PHE A 113 7.49 12.94 1.42
N MET A 114 7.65 12.65 2.71
CA MET A 114 6.53 12.27 3.59
C MET A 114 5.78 13.52 4.03
N VAL A 115 4.58 13.72 3.51
CA VAL A 115 3.77 14.93 3.75
C VAL A 115 3.35 15.07 5.21
N CYS A 116 3.03 13.95 5.86
CA CYS A 116 2.49 13.92 7.21
C CYS A 116 3.23 12.88 8.11
N PRO A 117 4.47 13.17 8.53
CA PRO A 117 5.21 12.25 9.40
C PRO A 117 4.64 12.16 10.83
N GLU A 118 3.82 13.12 11.25
CA GLU A 118 3.23 13.16 12.58
C GLU A 118 2.26 11.99 12.80
N VAL A 119 2.43 11.28 13.91
CA VAL A 119 1.56 10.16 14.30
C VAL A 119 0.44 10.61 15.23
N ASN A 120 0.78 11.44 16.20
CA ASN A 120 -0.10 11.81 17.34
C ASN A 120 -0.84 13.14 17.12
N ARG A 121 -0.80 13.68 15.92
CA ARG A 121 -1.44 14.94 15.59
C ARG A 121 -2.01 14.85 14.18
N ASP A 122 -3.31 15.03 14.05
CA ASP A 122 -3.96 15.12 12.75
C ASP A 122 -3.67 16.49 12.10
N ILE A 123 -2.93 16.48 11.02
CA ILE A 123 -2.56 17.67 10.26
C ILE A 123 -3.69 18.00 9.29
N SER A 124 -4.12 19.26 9.25
CA SER A 124 -5.19 19.68 8.35
C SER A 124 -4.86 19.41 6.88
N LEU A 125 -5.85 19.04 6.09
CA LEU A 125 -5.68 18.76 4.65
C LEU A 125 -5.05 19.94 3.91
N THR A 126 -5.42 21.17 4.27
CA THR A 126 -4.80 22.40 3.74
C THR A 126 -3.30 22.46 4.03
N THR A 127 -2.88 22.12 5.23
CA THR A 127 -1.46 22.11 5.59
C THR A 127 -0.71 21.00 4.83
N ARG A 128 -1.34 19.84 4.64
CA ARG A 128 -0.74 18.71 3.92
C ARG A 128 -0.40 19.06 2.47
N TYR A 129 -1.38 19.52 1.68
CA TYR A 129 -1.08 19.87 0.28
C TYR A 129 -0.13 21.06 0.16
N LYS A 130 -0.19 22.03 1.08
CA LYS A 130 0.78 23.16 1.09
C LYS A 130 2.21 22.68 1.33
N ARG A 131 2.41 21.71 2.24
CA ARG A 131 3.73 21.10 2.45
C ARG A 131 4.25 20.43 1.17
N ALA A 132 3.39 19.64 0.50
CA ALA A 132 3.76 18.99 -0.75
C ALA A 132 4.11 20.02 -1.84
N ASN A 133 3.29 21.05 -2.01
CA ASN A 133 3.52 22.11 -2.99
C ASN A 133 4.82 22.88 -2.71
N SER A 134 5.06 23.28 -1.45
CA SER A 134 6.30 23.99 -1.08
C SER A 134 7.54 23.13 -1.31
N PHE A 135 7.49 21.85 -0.94
CA PHE A 135 8.63 20.95 -1.17
C PHE A 135 8.90 20.76 -2.66
N ALA A 136 7.86 20.63 -3.49
CA ALA A 136 8.01 20.53 -4.93
C ALA A 136 8.53 21.83 -5.57
N GLU A 137 8.13 22.99 -5.05
CA GLU A 137 8.63 24.30 -5.51
C GLU A 137 10.13 24.49 -5.15
N GLU A 138 10.53 24.09 -3.95
CA GLU A 138 11.93 24.09 -3.49
C GLU A 138 12.83 23.13 -4.30
N HIS A 139 12.25 22.11 -4.95
CA HIS A 139 12.92 21.11 -5.78
C HIS A 139 12.38 21.13 -7.21
N SER A 140 12.30 22.32 -7.79
CA SER A 140 11.69 22.56 -9.11
C SER A 140 12.38 21.86 -10.29
N GLU A 141 13.59 21.33 -10.10
CA GLU A 141 14.31 20.47 -11.03
C GLU A 141 13.71 19.05 -11.12
N LEU A 142 12.94 18.63 -10.11
CA LEU A 142 12.31 17.31 -10.07
C LEU A 142 10.91 17.33 -10.69
N LYS A 143 10.42 16.16 -11.07
CA LYS A 143 9.07 15.94 -11.59
C LYS A 143 8.18 15.43 -10.45
N PRO A 144 7.33 16.29 -9.85
CA PRO A 144 6.57 15.93 -8.68
C PRO A 144 5.28 15.20 -9.01
N LEU A 145 4.87 14.27 -8.15
CA LEU A 145 3.50 13.75 -8.04
C LEU A 145 3.13 13.52 -6.58
N LEU A 146 1.83 13.42 -6.28
CA LEU A 146 1.31 13.17 -4.95
C LEU A 146 0.42 11.93 -4.95
N ILE A 147 0.67 11.04 -3.98
CA ILE A 147 -0.22 9.91 -3.66
C ILE A 147 -0.70 10.06 -2.22
N SER A 148 -2.01 10.13 -2.03
CA SER A 148 -2.65 10.10 -0.71
C SER A 148 -3.20 8.70 -0.46
N VAL A 149 -2.66 8.01 0.53
CA VAL A 149 -2.98 6.60 0.82
C VAL A 149 -3.99 6.51 1.95
N HIS A 150 -5.12 5.87 1.66
CA HIS A 150 -6.24 5.66 2.57
C HIS A 150 -6.76 4.22 2.52
N ALA A 151 -7.64 3.85 3.45
CA ALA A 151 -8.48 2.67 3.38
C ALA A 151 -9.95 3.08 3.56
N ASN A 152 -10.81 2.54 2.72
CA ASN A 152 -12.21 2.93 2.62
C ASN A 152 -13.07 2.40 3.76
N ALA A 153 -14.20 3.06 3.97
CA ALA A 153 -15.23 2.63 4.90
C ALA A 153 -16.62 2.86 4.29
N TYR A 154 -17.56 2.01 4.69
CA TYR A 154 -18.97 2.25 4.50
C TYR A 154 -19.66 2.30 5.87
N GLY A 155 -20.35 3.41 6.17
CA GLY A 155 -20.89 3.68 7.49
C GLY A 155 -19.84 4.19 8.48
N ASN A 156 -20.07 3.96 9.76
CA ASN A 156 -19.25 4.49 10.86
C ASN A 156 -18.17 3.52 11.40
N GLY A 157 -18.01 2.35 10.78
CA GLY A 157 -17.05 1.34 11.22
C GLY A 157 -17.50 0.41 12.34
N ASP A 158 -18.68 0.61 12.90
CA ASP A 158 -19.17 -0.22 14.03
C ASP A 158 -19.63 -1.62 13.59
N ASN A 159 -20.02 -1.78 12.32
CA ASN A 159 -20.52 -3.03 11.79
C ASN A 159 -19.86 -3.42 10.48
N TRP A 160 -19.71 -4.73 10.29
CA TRP A 160 -19.30 -5.30 9.01
C TRP A 160 -20.38 -5.11 7.95
N ASN A 161 -19.98 -4.85 6.71
CA ASN A 161 -20.89 -4.66 5.58
C ASN A 161 -20.35 -5.31 4.29
N SER A 162 -21.16 -5.24 3.22
CA SER A 162 -20.85 -5.86 1.94
C SER A 162 -20.05 -4.97 0.96
N ALA A 163 -19.90 -3.66 1.26
CA ALA A 163 -19.12 -2.77 0.43
C ALA A 163 -17.64 -3.20 0.49
N ARG A 164 -17.01 -3.38 -0.67
CA ARG A 164 -15.62 -3.88 -0.77
C ARG A 164 -14.95 -3.47 -2.07
N GLY A 165 -13.62 -3.54 -2.09
CA GLY A 165 -12.78 -3.36 -3.27
C GLY A 165 -11.94 -2.09 -3.23
N TRP A 166 -10.89 -2.10 -4.04
CA TRP A 166 -9.97 -0.99 -4.25
C TRP A 166 -10.52 0.01 -5.25
N CYS A 167 -10.22 1.30 -5.08
CA CYS A 167 -10.45 2.35 -6.08
C CYS A 167 -9.49 3.53 -5.87
N ALA A 168 -9.44 4.42 -6.87
CA ALA A 168 -8.72 5.68 -6.82
C ALA A 168 -9.64 6.86 -7.12
N TYR A 169 -9.25 8.02 -6.65
CA TYR A 169 -9.94 9.29 -6.84
C TYR A 169 -9.00 10.35 -7.41
N THR A 170 -9.49 11.08 -8.41
CA THR A 170 -8.90 12.30 -8.91
C THR A 170 -9.83 13.50 -8.71
N THR A 171 -9.41 14.67 -9.14
CA THR A 171 -10.28 15.86 -9.20
C THR A 171 -11.05 15.87 -10.49
N LYS A 172 -12.23 16.51 -10.47
CA LYS A 172 -13.09 16.63 -11.65
C LYS A 172 -12.38 17.21 -12.87
N GLY A 173 -12.60 16.58 -14.03
CA GLY A 173 -12.09 16.97 -15.33
C GLY A 173 -10.74 16.32 -15.68
N GLN A 174 -10.49 16.15 -16.95
CA GLN A 174 -9.37 15.38 -17.49
C GLN A 174 -8.03 16.12 -17.39
N ASN A 175 -7.06 15.53 -16.71
CA ASN A 175 -5.73 16.09 -16.51
C ASN A 175 -4.65 15.00 -16.32
N ASN A 176 -3.48 15.33 -15.82
CA ASN A 176 -2.41 14.35 -15.61
C ASN A 176 -2.64 13.44 -14.40
N SER A 177 -3.55 13.80 -13.49
CA SER A 177 -3.91 12.93 -12.36
C SER A 177 -4.67 11.70 -12.83
N ASP A 178 -5.55 11.84 -13.85
CA ASP A 178 -6.29 10.72 -14.43
C ASP A 178 -5.34 9.73 -15.11
N LYS A 179 -4.30 10.23 -15.80
CA LYS A 179 -3.25 9.36 -16.36
C LYS A 179 -2.47 8.60 -15.30
N LEU A 180 -2.23 9.22 -14.13
CA LEU A 180 -1.61 8.57 -12.98
C LEU A 180 -2.57 7.54 -12.38
N ALA A 181 -3.85 7.87 -12.25
CA ALA A 181 -4.89 6.95 -11.80
C ALA A 181 -5.01 5.74 -12.74
N GLU A 182 -4.99 5.93 -14.06
CA GLU A 182 -4.99 4.85 -15.03
C GLU A 182 -3.79 3.89 -14.87
N CYS A 183 -2.58 4.41 -14.60
CA CYS A 183 -1.42 3.58 -14.26
C CYS A 183 -1.64 2.79 -12.96
N LEU A 184 -2.30 3.40 -11.95
CA LEU A 184 -2.66 2.72 -10.70
C LEU A 184 -3.69 1.62 -10.94
N TYR A 185 -4.71 1.84 -11.77
CA TYR A 185 -5.69 0.84 -12.14
C TYR A 185 -5.06 -0.35 -12.89
N ASP A 186 -4.17 -0.10 -13.85
CA ASP A 186 -3.46 -1.18 -14.55
C ASP A 186 -2.68 -2.06 -13.57
N SER A 187 -1.90 -1.45 -12.67
CA SER A 187 -1.12 -2.18 -11.67
C SER A 187 -2.00 -2.89 -10.63
N ALA A 188 -3.14 -2.27 -10.27
CA ALA A 188 -4.12 -2.86 -9.36
C ALA A 188 -4.77 -4.11 -9.98
N GLU A 189 -5.14 -4.05 -11.25
CA GLU A 189 -5.71 -5.18 -11.98
C GLU A 189 -4.74 -6.34 -12.08
N GLU A 190 -3.47 -6.07 -12.39
CA GLU A 190 -2.42 -7.09 -12.47
C GLU A 190 -2.19 -7.81 -11.13
N ILE A 191 -2.25 -7.09 -10.01
CA ILE A 191 -1.93 -7.65 -8.68
C ILE A 191 -3.15 -8.22 -7.99
N PHE A 192 -4.29 -7.51 -8.01
CA PHE A 192 -5.43 -7.84 -7.16
C PHE A 192 -6.41 -8.82 -7.81
N ILE A 193 -6.63 -8.74 -9.14
CA ILE A 193 -7.59 -9.64 -9.82
C ILE A 193 -7.18 -11.12 -9.69
N PRO A 194 -5.91 -11.52 -9.89
CA PRO A 194 -5.49 -12.91 -9.72
C PRO A 194 -5.67 -13.44 -8.28
N LYS A 195 -5.77 -12.55 -7.30
CA LYS A 195 -6.01 -12.88 -5.89
C LYS A 195 -7.50 -12.90 -5.51
N GLY A 196 -8.40 -12.68 -6.47
CA GLY A 196 -9.84 -12.61 -6.24
C GLY A 196 -10.30 -11.34 -5.50
N MET A 197 -9.44 -10.33 -5.43
CA MET A 197 -9.77 -9.06 -4.83
C MET A 197 -10.56 -8.18 -5.82
N LYS A 198 -11.49 -7.41 -5.31
CA LYS A 198 -12.38 -6.58 -6.13
C LYS A 198 -11.75 -5.21 -6.41
N ILE A 199 -11.92 -4.74 -7.65
CA ILE A 199 -11.62 -3.35 -8.06
C ILE A 199 -12.93 -2.67 -8.42
N ARG A 200 -13.12 -1.46 -7.92
CA ARG A 200 -14.26 -0.59 -8.20
C ARG A 200 -13.83 0.44 -9.23
N LYS A 201 -14.73 0.75 -10.16
CA LYS A 201 -14.49 1.71 -11.25
C LYS A 201 -15.71 2.59 -11.43
N GLN A 202 -15.49 3.81 -11.85
CA GLN A 202 -16.48 4.71 -12.43
C GLN A 202 -16.12 4.87 -13.91
N LEU A 203 -17.06 4.67 -14.83
CA LEU A 203 -16.78 4.62 -16.28
C LEU A 203 -17.64 5.62 -17.07
N ASP A 204 -18.28 6.53 -16.40
CA ASP A 204 -19.27 7.46 -17.00
C ASP A 204 -18.63 8.67 -17.69
N ASP A 205 -17.36 8.96 -17.45
CA ASP A 205 -16.60 10.06 -18.05
C ASP A 205 -15.42 9.62 -18.95
N GLY A 206 -15.19 8.30 -19.06
CA GLY A 206 -14.26 7.70 -20.03
C GLY A 206 -12.97 7.13 -19.44
N ASP A 207 -12.76 7.21 -18.13
CA ASP A 207 -11.67 6.54 -17.40
C ASP A 207 -12.20 5.68 -16.23
N ARG A 208 -11.33 5.20 -15.34
CA ARG A 208 -11.69 4.21 -14.33
C ARG A 208 -11.81 4.76 -12.92
N ASP A 209 -11.28 5.94 -12.66
CA ASP A 209 -11.25 6.52 -11.34
C ASP A 209 -12.58 7.22 -10.96
N TYR A 210 -12.69 7.55 -9.70
CA TYR A 210 -13.81 8.33 -9.18
C TYR A 210 -13.41 9.80 -9.12
N GLU A 211 -14.26 10.67 -9.61
CA GLU A 211 -14.04 12.11 -9.55
C GLU A 211 -14.62 12.74 -8.27
N GLU A 212 -13.74 13.17 -7.36
CA GLU A 212 -14.14 13.90 -6.15
C GLU A 212 -13.09 14.93 -5.76
N ASN A 213 -13.51 16.18 -5.56
CA ASN A 213 -12.61 17.27 -5.19
C ASN A 213 -12.15 17.19 -3.72
N PHE A 214 -11.53 16.08 -3.33
CA PHE A 214 -10.94 15.98 -2.01
C PHE A 214 -9.83 17.03 -1.83
N THR A 215 -9.90 17.76 -0.72
CA THR A 215 -9.01 18.92 -0.45
C THR A 215 -7.53 18.61 -0.68
N ILE A 216 -7.06 17.41 -0.35
CA ILE A 216 -5.64 17.02 -0.46
C ILE A 216 -5.18 16.94 -1.92
N ILE A 217 -5.99 16.40 -2.82
CA ILE A 217 -5.67 16.29 -4.24
C ILE A 217 -6.05 17.56 -5.00
N TRP A 218 -7.16 18.22 -4.63
CA TRP A 218 -7.59 19.45 -5.27
C TRP A 218 -6.62 20.63 -5.04
N GLY A 219 -5.99 20.69 -3.86
CA GLY A 219 -5.02 21.75 -3.55
C GLY A 219 -3.60 21.48 -4.04
N ALA A 220 -3.32 20.32 -4.61
CA ALA A 220 -1.99 19.96 -5.10
C ALA A 220 -1.67 20.65 -6.45
N ASN A 221 -0.47 21.18 -6.59
CA ASN A 221 0.03 21.82 -7.83
C ASN A 221 0.78 20.81 -8.74
N MET A 222 0.48 19.52 -8.60
CA MET A 222 1.11 18.40 -9.30
C MET A 222 0.08 17.32 -9.58
N PRO A 223 0.35 16.32 -10.45
CA PRO A 223 -0.52 15.14 -10.57
C PRO A 223 -0.74 14.51 -9.21
N ALA A 224 -2.00 14.35 -8.81
CA ALA A 224 -2.36 13.92 -7.46
C ALA A 224 -3.51 12.94 -7.47
N VAL A 225 -3.35 11.81 -6.78
CA VAL A 225 -4.36 10.75 -6.67
C VAL A 225 -4.52 10.36 -5.21
N LEU A 226 -5.78 10.15 -4.77
CA LEU A 226 -6.10 9.52 -3.51
C LEU A 226 -6.51 8.07 -3.79
N THR A 227 -5.89 7.12 -3.11
CA THR A 227 -6.23 5.71 -3.23
C THR A 227 -6.97 5.22 -1.99
N GLU A 228 -8.07 4.53 -2.22
CA GLU A 228 -8.87 3.83 -1.20
C GLU A 228 -8.58 2.33 -1.29
N ASN A 229 -7.66 1.89 -0.45
CA ASN A 229 -7.09 0.56 -0.49
C ASN A 229 -7.97 -0.43 0.26
N PHE A 230 -9.11 -0.81 -0.35
CA PHE A 230 -10.08 -1.72 0.20
C PHE A 230 -10.87 -1.17 1.40
N PHE A 231 -11.89 -1.89 1.84
CA PHE A 231 -12.78 -1.46 2.92
C PHE A 231 -12.42 -2.11 4.25
N TYR A 232 -11.95 -1.32 5.23
CA TYR A 232 -11.75 -1.85 6.58
C TYR A 232 -13.06 -2.20 7.30
N THR A 233 -14.23 -1.84 6.72
CA THR A 233 -15.57 -2.22 7.18
C THR A 233 -16.11 -3.48 6.48
N ASN A 234 -15.34 -4.11 5.59
CA ASN A 234 -15.64 -5.41 5.00
C ASN A 234 -14.66 -6.44 5.57
N ILE A 235 -15.16 -7.59 6.03
CA ILE A 235 -14.33 -8.56 6.74
C ILE A 235 -13.24 -9.20 5.87
N GLU A 236 -13.52 -9.45 4.59
CA GLU A 236 -12.55 -10.05 3.67
C GLU A 236 -11.47 -9.05 3.27
N ASP A 237 -11.88 -7.83 2.91
CA ASP A 237 -10.97 -6.74 2.61
C ASP A 237 -10.11 -6.39 3.83
N CYS A 238 -10.71 -6.29 5.03
CA CYS A 238 -10.00 -5.97 6.27
C CYS A 238 -8.93 -7.01 6.61
N LYS A 239 -9.25 -8.32 6.50
CA LYS A 239 -8.27 -9.39 6.70
C LYS A 239 -7.09 -9.27 5.72
N TYR A 240 -7.37 -8.93 4.47
CA TYR A 240 -6.35 -8.77 3.46
C TYR A 240 -5.41 -7.60 3.77
N ILE A 241 -5.96 -6.40 4.03
CA ILE A 241 -5.13 -5.21 4.32
C ILE A 241 -4.43 -5.27 5.68
N MET A 242 -4.89 -6.11 6.61
CA MET A 242 -4.18 -6.39 7.86
C MET A 242 -3.01 -7.37 7.69
N SER A 243 -2.98 -8.13 6.60
CA SER A 243 -1.89 -9.07 6.33
C SER A 243 -0.65 -8.36 5.81
N ASP A 244 0.53 -8.94 6.09
CA ASP A 244 1.77 -8.46 5.51
C ASP A 244 1.78 -8.56 3.98
N GLU A 245 1.10 -9.60 3.43
CA GLU A 245 0.93 -9.78 1.99
C GLU A 245 0.12 -8.63 1.39
N GLY A 246 -1.02 -8.28 1.98
CA GLY A 246 -1.87 -7.20 1.49
C GLY A 246 -1.16 -5.84 1.54
N VAL A 247 -0.42 -5.56 2.61
CA VAL A 247 0.39 -4.34 2.72
C VAL A 247 1.50 -4.30 1.67
N GLU A 248 2.18 -5.42 1.42
CA GLU A 248 3.22 -5.54 0.39
C GLU A 248 2.65 -5.37 -1.02
N ASP A 249 1.53 -6.05 -1.32
CA ASP A 249 0.87 -5.97 -2.63
C ASP A 249 0.41 -4.55 -2.95
N ILE A 250 -0.16 -3.84 -1.96
CA ILE A 250 -0.60 -2.46 -2.13
C ILE A 250 0.59 -1.53 -2.35
N ALA A 251 1.68 -1.70 -1.61
CA ALA A 251 2.90 -0.93 -1.82
C ALA A 251 3.52 -1.22 -3.20
N GLU A 252 3.54 -2.48 -3.63
CA GLU A 252 4.03 -2.90 -4.94
C GLU A 252 3.18 -2.33 -6.08
N MET A 253 1.86 -2.33 -5.92
CA MET A 253 0.92 -1.75 -6.88
C MET A 253 1.22 -0.26 -7.11
N HIS A 254 1.34 0.51 -6.04
CA HIS A 254 1.68 1.93 -6.14
C HIS A 254 3.07 2.15 -6.78
N TYR A 255 4.06 1.35 -6.37
CA TYR A 255 5.41 1.43 -6.91
C TYR A 255 5.43 1.22 -8.42
N ARG A 256 4.83 0.14 -8.93
CA ARG A 256 4.75 -0.13 -10.38
C ARG A 256 4.03 0.99 -11.14
N ALA A 257 2.91 1.44 -10.61
CA ALA A 257 2.13 2.50 -11.22
C ALA A 257 2.89 3.83 -11.33
N ILE A 258 3.57 4.22 -10.27
CA ILE A 258 4.38 5.45 -10.22
C ILE A 258 5.50 5.40 -11.25
N LEU A 259 6.24 4.28 -11.33
CA LEU A 259 7.31 4.14 -12.31
C LEU A 259 6.78 4.07 -13.73
N LYS A 260 5.66 3.37 -13.98
CA LYS A 260 4.98 3.35 -15.27
C LYS A 260 4.56 4.76 -15.72
N PHE A 261 4.00 5.55 -14.80
CA PHE A 261 3.65 6.94 -15.08
C PHE A 261 4.88 7.79 -15.39
N ALA A 262 5.97 7.63 -14.64
CA ALA A 262 7.22 8.34 -14.89
C ALA A 262 7.79 8.03 -16.29
N ASP A 263 7.77 6.76 -16.69
CA ASP A 263 8.25 6.33 -18.01
C ASP A 263 7.40 6.87 -19.15
N THR A 264 6.08 6.81 -19.00
CA THR A 264 5.14 7.08 -20.10
C THR A 264 4.82 8.56 -20.24
N HIS A 265 4.70 9.29 -19.14
CA HIS A 265 4.21 10.66 -19.12
C HIS A 265 5.29 11.70 -18.80
N TYR A 266 6.26 11.36 -17.94
CA TYR A 266 7.42 12.21 -17.70
C TYR A 266 8.60 11.90 -18.62
N LYS A 267 8.56 10.74 -19.32
CA LYS A 267 9.59 10.27 -20.29
C LYS A 267 10.98 10.18 -19.65
N MET A 268 11.05 9.50 -18.52
CA MET A 268 12.26 9.28 -17.72
C MET A 268 13.01 8.02 -18.13
#